data_36fa627f1be8cfd1db9ea335294db653
#
_entry.id   36fa627f1be8cfd1db9ea335294db653
#
_cell.length_a   1.000
_cell.length_b   1.000
_cell.length_c   1.000
_cell.angle_alpha   90.00
_cell.angle_beta   90.00
_cell.angle_gamma   90.00
#
_symmetry.space_group_name_H-M   'P 1'
#
loop_
_entity.id
_entity.type
_entity.pdbx_description
1 polymer ?
#
loop_
_entity_poly.entity_id
_entity_poly.type
_entity_poly.pdbx_seq_one_letter_code
_entity_poly.pdbx_strand_id
1 'polypeptide(L)'
;TADLDLNDMLLLEDGHCFRDGVVNLCKTNRNYEEETFSLESGSFETLVRLANEGLGMTLLPYLHTLDIKDEEKKYLHHFKEPAPAREVSLLYHKSELKMQIIEALRATIAGVVKGAITFQNVQIISPLPQTQGAFRK
;
A
#
# COMPACT_ATOMS: atom_id res chain seq x y z
N THR A 1 -11.99 4.97 -4.90
CA THR A 1 -11.48 3.70 -5.47
C THR A 1 -12.20 3.31 -6.76
N ALA A 2 -13.45 3.73 -6.95
CA ALA A 2 -14.20 3.40 -8.17
C ALA A 2 -13.57 3.95 -9.48
N ASP A 3 -12.74 4.94 -9.37
CA ASP A 3 -12.10 5.64 -10.50
C ASP A 3 -10.68 5.11 -10.81
N LEU A 4 -10.20 4.10 -10.10
CA LEU A 4 -8.89 3.50 -10.34
C LEU A 4 -8.99 2.45 -11.44
N ASP A 5 -8.38 2.72 -12.59
CA ASP A 5 -8.24 1.74 -13.67
C ASP A 5 -6.84 1.10 -13.60
N LEU A 6 -6.79 -0.22 -13.53
CA LEU A 6 -5.52 -0.96 -13.51
C LEU A 6 -4.72 -0.80 -14.79
N ASN A 7 -5.38 -0.51 -15.90
CA ASN A 7 -4.71 -0.30 -17.19
C ASN A 7 -3.80 0.94 -17.18
N ASP A 8 -4.14 1.92 -16.34
CA ASP A 8 -3.36 3.15 -16.17
C ASP A 8 -2.43 3.08 -14.95
N MET A 9 -2.39 1.95 -14.23
CA MET A 9 -1.59 1.80 -13.02
C MET A 9 -0.15 1.37 -13.33
N LEU A 10 0.78 2.17 -12.84
CA LEU A 10 2.19 1.81 -12.73
C LEU A 10 2.39 1.04 -11.43
N LEU A 11 2.85 -0.19 -11.50
CA LEU A 11 2.93 -1.11 -10.38
C LEU A 11 4.37 -1.39 -9.95
N LEU A 12 4.56 -1.75 -8.69
CA LEU A 12 5.79 -2.41 -8.26
C LEU A 12 5.88 -3.81 -8.87
N GLU A 13 7.11 -4.29 -9.04
CA GLU A 13 7.41 -5.65 -9.52
C GLU A 13 6.74 -6.73 -8.65
N ASP A 14 6.58 -7.90 -9.22
CA ASP A 14 6.05 -9.07 -8.53
C ASP A 14 6.86 -9.40 -7.26
N GLY A 15 6.16 -9.87 -6.23
CA GLY A 15 6.74 -10.19 -4.92
C GLY A 15 6.69 -9.05 -3.91
N HIS A 16 6.31 -7.85 -4.31
CA HIS A 16 6.05 -6.76 -3.38
C HIS A 16 4.63 -6.85 -2.80
N CYS A 17 4.51 -7.08 -1.50
CA CYS A 17 3.21 -7.13 -0.82
C CYS A 17 2.35 -5.85 -0.99
N PHE A 18 2.97 -4.72 -1.28
CA PHE A 18 2.25 -3.49 -1.59
C PHE A 18 1.55 -3.58 -2.95
N ARG A 19 2.20 -4.17 -3.96
CA ARG A 19 1.61 -4.44 -5.28
C ARG A 19 0.32 -5.25 -5.16
N ASP A 20 0.37 -6.34 -4.41
CA ASP A 20 -0.81 -7.19 -4.20
C ASP A 20 -1.97 -6.42 -3.56
N GLY A 21 -1.66 -5.54 -2.60
CA GLY A 21 -2.65 -4.65 -2.00
C GLY A 21 -3.27 -3.69 -3.00
N VAL A 22 -2.47 -3.11 -3.92
CA VAL A 22 -2.95 -2.22 -4.99
C VAL A 22 -3.84 -2.98 -5.96
N VAL A 23 -3.39 -4.13 -6.43
CA VAL A 23 -4.16 -5.00 -7.34
C VAL A 23 -5.50 -5.40 -6.70
N ASN A 24 -5.50 -5.79 -5.42
CA ASN A 24 -6.74 -6.15 -4.71
C ASN A 24 -7.68 -4.96 -4.50
N LEU A 25 -7.13 -3.76 -4.31
CA LEU A 25 -7.94 -2.54 -4.21
C LEU A 25 -8.65 -2.21 -5.53
N CYS A 26 -7.98 -2.43 -6.66
CA CYS A 26 -8.50 -2.14 -7.99
C CYS A 26 -9.42 -3.25 -8.55
N LYS A 27 -9.26 -4.50 -8.11
CA LYS A 27 -10.04 -5.67 -8.58
C LYS A 27 -11.54 -5.62 -8.30
N THR A 28 -12.00 -4.74 -7.44
CA THR A 28 -13.42 -4.62 -7.10
C THR A 28 -14.31 -4.29 -8.30
N ASN A 29 -13.76 -3.98 -9.47
CA ASN A 29 -14.54 -3.44 -10.58
C ASN A 29 -14.44 -4.15 -11.95
N ARG A 30 -13.63 -5.21 -12.20
CA ARG A 30 -13.56 -5.78 -13.56
C ARG A 30 -13.17 -7.25 -13.67
N ASN A 31 -13.72 -7.91 -14.70
CA ASN A 31 -13.30 -9.19 -15.23
C ASN A 31 -11.91 -9.06 -15.89
N TYR A 32 -10.93 -9.74 -15.33
CA TYR A 32 -9.56 -9.81 -15.84
C TYR A 32 -9.51 -10.81 -17.00
N GLU A 33 -9.55 -10.38 -18.23
CA GLU A 33 -9.30 -11.23 -19.40
C GLU A 33 -8.38 -10.62 -20.47
N GLU A 34 -7.75 -9.45 -20.24
CA GLU A 34 -6.77 -8.93 -21.18
C GLU A 34 -5.43 -8.68 -20.50
N GLU A 35 -4.36 -9.29 -21.05
CA GLU A 35 -2.97 -8.97 -20.78
C GLU A 35 -2.69 -7.52 -21.20
N THR A 36 -3.04 -6.58 -20.34
CA THR A 36 -2.64 -5.19 -20.54
C THR A 36 -1.20 -5.02 -20.08
N PHE A 37 -0.42 -4.39 -20.93
CA PHE A 37 0.99 -4.07 -20.71
C PHE A 37 1.07 -3.17 -19.45
N SER A 38 1.42 -3.76 -18.30
CA SER A 38 1.65 -2.99 -17.09
C SER A 38 3.13 -2.64 -16.98
N LEU A 39 3.44 -1.36 -16.86
CA LEU A 39 4.79 -0.92 -16.59
C LEU A 39 5.10 -1.18 -15.11
N GLU A 40 6.11 -1.98 -14.85
CA GLU A 40 6.53 -2.36 -13.50
C GLU A 40 7.91 -1.80 -13.15
N SER A 41 8.15 -1.50 -11.89
CA SER A 41 9.45 -1.04 -11.40
C SER A 41 9.69 -1.50 -9.96
N GLY A 42 10.95 -1.78 -9.64
CA GLY A 42 11.39 -2.14 -8.28
C GLY A 42 11.40 -0.95 -7.29
N SER A 43 11.09 0.28 -7.72
CA SER A 43 11.22 1.46 -6.87
C SER A 43 10.07 2.45 -7.03
N PHE A 44 9.61 3.00 -5.89
CA PHE A 44 8.59 4.05 -5.89
C PHE A 44 9.07 5.33 -6.56
N GLU A 45 10.35 5.68 -6.45
CA GLU A 45 10.91 6.88 -7.08
C GLU A 45 10.80 6.82 -8.60
N THR A 46 11.04 5.64 -9.18
CA THR A 46 10.87 5.43 -10.62
C THR A 46 9.41 5.56 -11.02
N LEU A 47 8.48 4.94 -10.26
CA LEU A 47 7.05 5.05 -10.53
C LEU A 47 6.55 6.49 -10.46
N VAL A 48 7.02 7.27 -9.47
CA VAL A 48 6.67 8.70 -9.35
C VAL A 48 7.18 9.48 -10.56
N ARG A 49 8.40 9.24 -11.02
CA ARG A 49 8.93 9.91 -12.22
C ARG A 49 8.12 9.60 -13.46
N LEU A 50 7.78 8.32 -13.67
CA LEU A 50 6.97 7.89 -14.81
C LEU A 50 5.57 8.51 -14.77
N ALA A 51 4.94 8.56 -13.59
CA ALA A 51 3.65 9.20 -13.40
C ALA A 51 3.72 10.71 -13.68
N ASN A 52 4.79 11.39 -13.25
CA ASN A 52 4.99 12.82 -13.52
C ASN A 52 5.18 13.12 -15.02
N GLU A 53 5.71 12.15 -15.79
CA GLU A 53 5.83 12.23 -17.26
C GLU A 53 4.50 11.86 -17.98
N GLY A 54 3.43 11.57 -17.24
CA GLY A 54 2.12 11.28 -17.80
C GLY A 54 1.95 9.86 -18.35
N LEU A 55 2.80 8.91 -17.95
CA LEU A 55 2.75 7.53 -18.41
C LEU A 55 1.72 6.66 -17.66
N GLY A 56 1.03 7.23 -16.69
CA GLY A 56 0.03 6.56 -15.89
C GLY A 56 -0.07 7.13 -14.49
N MET A 57 -0.68 6.37 -13.57
CA MET A 57 -0.80 6.73 -12.16
C MET A 57 -0.20 5.62 -11.27
N THR A 58 0.20 5.97 -10.07
CA THR A 58 0.66 4.97 -9.08
C THR A 58 0.08 5.26 -7.71
N LEU A 59 0.03 4.24 -6.87
CA LEU A 59 -0.33 4.40 -5.46
C LEU A 59 0.94 4.44 -4.62
N LEU A 60 0.96 5.32 -3.64
CA LEU A 60 2.08 5.48 -2.72
C LEU A 60 1.63 5.28 -1.29
N PRO A 61 2.44 4.62 -0.43
CA PRO A 61 2.23 4.67 1.01
C PRO A 61 2.30 6.13 1.49
N TYR A 62 1.44 6.50 2.43
CA TYR A 62 1.42 7.88 2.95
C TYR A 62 2.79 8.36 3.43
N LEU A 63 3.52 7.51 4.16
CA LEU A 63 4.87 7.87 4.65
C LEU A 63 5.85 8.19 3.51
N HIS A 64 5.71 7.55 2.35
CA HIS A 64 6.54 7.84 1.18
C HIS A 64 6.23 9.23 0.59
N THR A 65 5.00 9.70 0.72
CA THR A 65 4.61 11.03 0.21
C THR A 65 5.22 12.18 1.00
N LEU A 66 5.74 11.93 2.21
CA LEU A 66 6.37 12.97 3.03
C LEU A 66 7.70 13.46 2.43
N ASP A 67 8.38 12.60 1.66
CA ASP A 67 9.66 12.90 1.02
C ASP A 67 9.52 13.45 -0.41
N ILE A 68 8.29 13.55 -0.92
CA ILE A 68 8.03 14.11 -2.25
C ILE A 68 8.26 15.62 -2.24
N LYS A 69 8.93 16.12 -3.27
CA LYS A 69 9.22 17.56 -3.44
C LYS A 69 7.92 18.37 -3.57
N ASP A 70 7.93 19.58 -3.04
CA ASP A 70 6.76 20.46 -3.06
C ASP A 70 6.21 20.73 -4.47
N GLU A 71 7.07 20.78 -5.47
CA GLU A 71 6.73 20.96 -6.87
C GLU A 71 5.90 19.78 -7.43
N GLU A 72 6.13 18.57 -6.91
CA GLU A 72 5.48 17.33 -7.35
C GLU A 72 4.19 17.07 -6.54
N LYS A 73 4.05 17.65 -5.35
CA LYS A 73 2.87 17.49 -4.49
C LYS A 73 1.55 17.90 -5.16
N LYS A 74 1.59 18.75 -6.18
CA LYS A 74 0.41 19.14 -6.95
C LYS A 74 -0.27 17.97 -7.68
N TYR A 75 0.46 16.88 -7.91
CA TYR A 75 -0.06 15.66 -8.54
C TYR A 75 -0.55 14.62 -7.53
N LEU A 76 -0.36 14.86 -6.20
CA LEU A 76 -0.83 13.96 -5.17
C LEU A 76 -2.33 14.14 -4.92
N HIS A 77 -3.04 13.03 -4.97
CA HIS A 77 -4.46 12.97 -4.64
C HIS A 77 -4.67 12.02 -3.45
N HIS A 78 -5.35 12.49 -2.43
CA HIS A 78 -5.68 11.67 -1.26
C HIS A 78 -7.01 10.95 -1.48
N PHE A 79 -7.09 9.72 -0.97
CA PHE A 79 -8.36 9.00 -0.95
C PHE A 79 -9.36 9.69 -0.05
N LYS A 80 -10.64 9.65 -0.46
CA LYS A 80 -11.76 10.00 0.42
C LYS A 80 -11.94 8.90 1.47
N GLU A 81 -12.50 9.26 2.60
CA GLU A 81 -12.82 8.30 3.65
C GLU A 81 -13.96 7.34 3.24
N PRO A 82 -13.88 6.06 3.63
CA PRO A 82 -12.79 5.41 4.36
C PRO A 82 -11.56 5.21 3.48
N ALA A 83 -10.40 5.75 3.91
CA ALA A 83 -9.16 5.64 3.16
C ALA A 83 -8.59 4.22 3.24
N PRO A 84 -8.07 3.66 2.11
CA PRO A 84 -7.43 2.35 2.14
C PRO A 84 -6.17 2.38 3.01
N ALA A 85 -6.01 1.37 3.85
CA ALA A 85 -4.87 1.21 4.72
C ALA A 85 -4.40 -0.24 4.72
N ARG A 86 -3.15 -0.47 5.09
CA ARG A 86 -2.61 -1.82 5.30
C ARG A 86 -2.15 -2.00 6.73
N GLU A 87 -2.26 -3.23 7.21
CA GLU A 87 -1.74 -3.62 8.50
C GLU A 87 -0.26 -4.01 8.38
N VAL A 88 0.56 -3.53 9.31
CA VAL A 88 1.95 -3.95 9.46
C VAL A 88 2.11 -4.63 10.82
N SER A 89 2.60 -5.85 10.82
CA SER A 89 2.73 -6.68 12.01
C SER A 89 4.19 -6.98 12.33
N LEU A 90 4.53 -6.95 13.61
CA LEU A 90 5.82 -7.40 14.11
C LEU A 90 5.72 -8.89 14.49
N LEU A 91 6.44 -9.75 13.76
CA LEU A 91 6.44 -11.18 13.99
C LEU A 91 7.70 -11.59 14.74
N TYR A 92 7.56 -12.49 15.69
CA TYR A 92 8.67 -13.06 16.46
C TYR A 92 8.40 -14.52 16.84
N HIS A 93 9.47 -15.26 17.15
CA HIS A 93 9.33 -16.65 17.51
C HIS A 93 8.67 -16.81 18.89
N LYS A 94 7.84 -17.86 19.06
CA LYS A 94 7.09 -18.10 20.31
C LYS A 94 7.99 -18.24 21.55
N SER A 95 9.22 -18.72 21.39
CA SER A 95 10.20 -18.89 22.46
C SER A 95 11.17 -17.72 22.63
N GLU A 96 10.85 -16.55 22.03
CA GLU A 96 11.72 -15.37 22.18
C GLU A 96 11.73 -14.88 23.64
N LEU A 97 12.94 -14.73 24.19
CA LEU A 97 13.13 -14.32 25.59
C LEU A 97 13.27 -12.81 25.76
N LYS A 98 13.51 -12.06 24.67
CA LYS A 98 13.74 -10.61 24.69
C LYS A 98 12.47 -9.80 24.51
N MET A 99 11.40 -10.21 25.16
CA MET A 99 10.07 -9.58 25.03
C MET A 99 10.07 -8.07 25.32
N GLN A 100 10.89 -7.62 26.27
CA GLN A 100 11.00 -6.18 26.59
C GLN A 100 11.55 -5.36 25.41
N ILE A 101 12.50 -5.92 24.65
CA ILE A 101 13.07 -5.28 23.47
C ILE A 101 12.04 -5.23 22.34
N ILE A 102 11.33 -6.34 22.14
CA ILE A 102 10.25 -6.42 21.13
C ILE A 102 9.16 -5.40 21.42
N GLU A 103 8.74 -5.30 22.68
CA GLU A 103 7.69 -4.37 23.09
C GLU A 103 8.16 -2.90 22.97
N ALA A 104 9.40 -2.60 23.34
CA ALA A 104 9.98 -1.28 23.14
C ALA A 104 10.05 -0.90 21.66
N LEU A 105 10.46 -1.84 20.78
CA LEU A 105 10.49 -1.65 19.34
C LEU A 105 9.07 -1.40 18.80
N ARG A 106 8.09 -2.22 19.20
CA ARG A 106 6.69 -2.05 18.82
C ARG A 106 6.16 -0.67 19.21
N ALA A 107 6.41 -0.26 20.45
CA ALA A 107 5.98 1.04 20.97
C ALA A 107 6.63 2.20 20.21
N THR A 108 7.92 2.09 19.90
CA THR A 108 8.66 3.11 19.12
C THR A 108 8.10 3.24 17.71
N ILE A 109 7.95 2.13 16.98
CA ILE A 109 7.39 2.12 15.63
C ILE A 109 5.97 2.72 15.65
N ALA A 110 5.11 2.27 16.58
CA ALA A 110 3.75 2.77 16.70
C ALA A 110 3.71 4.27 17.03
N GLY A 111 4.65 4.76 17.86
CA GLY A 111 4.78 6.18 18.19
C GLY A 111 5.16 7.03 16.98
N VAL A 112 6.17 6.60 16.21
CA VAL A 112 6.60 7.29 14.98
C VAL A 112 5.46 7.34 13.96
N VAL A 113 4.81 6.19 13.71
CA VAL A 113 3.72 6.12 12.72
C VAL A 113 2.53 6.99 13.14
N LYS A 114 2.12 6.95 14.42
CA LYS A 114 1.03 7.80 14.94
C LYS A 114 1.37 9.29 14.91
N GLY A 115 2.64 9.65 15.03
CA GLY A 115 3.10 11.04 14.90
C GLY A 115 3.04 11.55 13.46
N ALA A 116 3.18 10.66 12.48
CA ALA A 116 3.19 11.01 11.06
C ALA A 116 1.82 10.89 10.40
N ILE A 117 0.95 9.98 10.87
CA ILE A 117 -0.33 9.65 10.23
C ILE A 117 -1.47 9.82 11.23
N THR A 118 -2.47 10.59 10.85
CA THR A 118 -3.76 10.64 11.56
C THR A 118 -4.66 9.54 11.02
N PHE A 119 -4.82 8.47 11.79
CA PHE A 119 -5.72 7.36 11.43
C PHE A 119 -7.16 7.73 11.77
N GLN A 120 -7.91 8.21 10.79
CA GLN A 120 -9.34 8.44 10.89
C GLN A 120 -10.04 7.65 9.79
N ASN A 121 -11.02 6.82 10.17
CA ASN A 121 -11.89 6.11 9.26
C ASN A 121 -11.15 5.42 8.09
N VAL A 122 -10.33 4.41 8.41
CA VAL A 122 -9.54 3.65 7.42
C VAL A 122 -10.13 2.27 7.17
N GLN A 123 -10.02 1.78 5.93
CA GLN A 123 -10.36 0.43 5.53
C GLN A 123 -9.09 -0.38 5.29
N ILE A 124 -8.88 -1.46 6.04
CA ILE A 124 -7.71 -2.32 5.87
C ILE A 124 -7.87 -3.18 4.62
N ILE A 125 -6.90 -3.09 3.73
CA ILE A 125 -6.79 -3.89 2.51
C ILE A 125 -5.77 -5.01 2.76
N SER A 126 -6.24 -6.26 2.68
CA SER A 126 -5.37 -7.43 2.78
C SER A 126 -4.61 -7.65 1.46
N PRO A 127 -3.30 -7.95 1.51
CA PRO A 127 -2.54 -8.38 0.33
C PRO A 127 -2.89 -9.82 -0.09
N LEU A 128 -3.48 -10.61 0.83
CA LEU A 128 -3.89 -11.98 0.53
C LEU A 128 -5.23 -12.00 -0.18
N PRO A 129 -5.43 -12.89 -1.20
CA PRO A 129 -6.73 -13.08 -1.79
C PRO A 129 -7.72 -13.47 -0.67
N GLN A 130 -8.87 -12.81 -0.63
CA GLN A 130 -9.94 -13.20 0.29
C GLN A 130 -10.48 -14.55 -0.15
N THR A 131 -9.87 -15.62 0.34
CA THR A 131 -10.50 -16.96 0.30
C THR A 131 -11.74 -16.90 1.17
N GLN A 132 -12.89 -16.76 0.54
CA GLN A 132 -14.17 -16.94 1.23
C GLN A 132 -14.18 -18.34 1.86
N GLY A 133 -14.06 -18.37 3.17
CA GLY A 133 -14.46 -19.51 3.98
C GLY A 133 -13.48 -20.67 4.02
N ALA A 134 -12.46 -20.62 4.85
CA ALA A 134 -11.90 -21.81 5.50
C ALA A 134 -10.96 -21.44 6.66
N PHE A 135 -11.48 -20.90 7.74
CA PHE A 135 -10.93 -21.10 9.09
C PHE A 135 -11.99 -20.69 10.11
N ARG A 136 -13.03 -21.53 10.17
CA ARG A 136 -13.80 -21.70 11.40
C ARG A 136 -13.36 -23.04 11.98
N LYS A 137 -12.47 -23.01 12.95
CA LYS A 137 -12.51 -23.94 14.09
C LYS A 137 -11.68 -23.36 15.23
#